data_f6ebae30431a560db8a10fd2fca3aa49
#
_entry.id   f6ebae30431a560db8a10fd2fca3aa49
#
_cell.length_a   1.000
_cell.length_b   1.000
_cell.length_c   1.000
_cell.angle_alpha   90.00
_cell.angle_beta   90.00
_cell.angle_gamma   90.00
#
_symmetry.space_group_name_H-M   'P 1'
#
loop_
_entity.id
_entity.type
_entity.pdbx_description
1 polymer ?
#
loop_
_entity_poly.entity_id
_entity_poly.type
_entity_poly.pdbx_seq_one_letter_code
_entity_poly.pdbx_strand_id
1 'polypeptide(L)'
;MTQHSEPVPGGVGSPMESPAGASRVEHRPGMLTFAAVVMFMVAGFEALSALLAFAGSGWWVTETGNLVYANFVLWGVIDSIIALIALYAGIDLLRGGEFGRAMAYVFAIVGAIRGLFVIPAAPVLAVVVIALCVMVIYALAKHSDYSQSA
;
A
#
# COMPACT_ATOMS: atom_id res chain seq x y z
N MET A 1 -76.89 17.18 -25.40
CA MET A 1 -75.55 17.78 -25.46
C MET A 1 -74.55 16.76 -24.96
N THR A 2 -74.02 15.98 -25.86
CA THR A 2 -73.03 14.88 -25.55
C THR A 2 -71.66 15.41 -25.89
N GLN A 3 -70.86 15.57 -24.87
CA GLN A 3 -69.40 15.87 -25.00
C GLN A 3 -68.67 14.61 -25.34
N HIS A 4 -68.08 14.58 -26.47
CA HIS A 4 -67.13 13.62 -26.95
C HIS A 4 -65.76 13.95 -26.28
N SER A 5 -65.25 13.12 -25.37
CA SER A 5 -63.88 13.19 -24.92
C SER A 5 -63.03 12.29 -25.83
N GLU A 6 -62.16 12.91 -26.62
CA GLU A 6 -61.11 12.20 -27.38
C GLU A 6 -60.07 11.57 -26.47
N PRO A 7 -59.64 10.34 -26.76
CA PRO A 7 -58.52 9.72 -26.04
C PRO A 7 -57.19 10.28 -26.59
N VAL A 8 -56.39 10.80 -25.71
CA VAL A 8 -54.99 11.19 -25.97
C VAL A 8 -54.17 9.92 -26.24
N PRO A 9 -53.46 9.84 -27.38
CA PRO A 9 -52.57 8.71 -27.62
C PRO A 9 -51.37 8.79 -26.68
N GLY A 10 -51.29 7.82 -25.78
CA GLY A 10 -50.17 7.64 -24.87
C GLY A 10 -48.88 7.41 -25.65
N GLY A 11 -47.96 8.36 -25.50
CA GLY A 11 -46.59 8.18 -25.92
C GLY A 11 -45.94 7.07 -25.07
N VAL A 12 -45.76 5.93 -25.69
CA VAL A 12 -44.94 4.86 -25.14
C VAL A 12 -43.48 5.31 -25.20
N GLY A 13 -43.03 6.02 -24.16
CA GLY A 13 -41.64 6.25 -23.95
C GLY A 13 -40.97 4.90 -23.70
N SER A 14 -40.28 4.39 -24.71
CA SER A 14 -39.38 3.24 -24.53
C SER A 14 -38.44 3.53 -23.41
N PRO A 15 -38.28 2.60 -22.43
CA PRO A 15 -37.19 2.68 -21.49
C PRO A 15 -35.91 2.65 -22.31
N MET A 16 -35.13 3.73 -22.29
CA MET A 16 -33.73 3.68 -22.73
C MET A 16 -33.05 2.59 -21.91
N GLU A 17 -32.89 1.44 -22.56
CA GLU A 17 -31.94 0.45 -22.08
C GLU A 17 -30.61 1.16 -21.95
N SER A 18 -30.25 1.49 -20.71
CA SER A 18 -28.87 1.81 -20.36
C SER A 18 -28.03 0.66 -20.89
N PRO A 19 -26.94 0.90 -21.63
CA PRO A 19 -26.06 -0.15 -22.07
C PRO A 19 -25.44 -0.79 -20.81
N ALA A 20 -26.06 -1.90 -20.38
CA ALA A 20 -25.51 -2.79 -19.38
C ALA A 20 -24.25 -3.41 -19.98
N GLY A 21 -23.11 -2.76 -19.77
CA GLY A 21 -21.85 -3.25 -20.32
C GLY A 21 -20.72 -2.24 -20.27
N ALA A 22 -20.94 -1.01 -19.83
CA ALA A 22 -19.81 -0.20 -19.41
C ALA A 22 -19.23 -0.85 -18.16
N SER A 23 -18.25 -1.75 -18.36
CA SER A 23 -17.33 -2.15 -17.32
C SER A 23 -16.89 -0.85 -16.63
N ARG A 24 -17.42 -0.58 -15.44
CA ARG A 24 -16.88 0.43 -14.56
C ARG A 24 -15.42 0.03 -14.41
N VAL A 25 -14.56 0.71 -15.16
CA VAL A 25 -13.16 0.79 -14.81
C VAL A 25 -13.17 1.41 -13.44
N GLU A 26 -13.18 0.56 -12.42
CA GLU A 26 -13.14 0.96 -11.03
C GLU A 26 -11.86 1.76 -10.89
N HIS A 27 -12.02 3.07 -10.86
CA HIS A 27 -10.91 4.01 -10.80
C HIS A 27 -10.32 3.84 -9.41
N ARG A 28 -9.44 2.83 -9.28
CA ARG A 28 -8.70 2.57 -8.04
C ARG A 28 -8.01 3.88 -7.69
N PRO A 29 -8.30 4.48 -6.53
CA PRO A 29 -7.70 5.75 -6.18
C PRO A 29 -6.18 5.59 -6.24
N GLY A 30 -5.49 6.43 -7.02
CA GLY A 30 -4.05 6.33 -7.27
C GLY A 30 -3.21 6.29 -5.98
N MET A 31 -3.76 6.79 -4.88
CA MET A 31 -3.15 6.71 -3.54
C MET A 31 -3.03 5.27 -3.01
N LEU A 32 -3.99 4.39 -3.28
CA LEU A 32 -3.91 2.99 -2.88
C LEU A 32 -2.85 2.25 -3.68
N THR A 33 -2.77 2.54 -4.98
CA THR A 33 -1.72 2.03 -5.86
C THR A 33 -0.34 2.52 -5.42
N PHE A 34 -0.20 3.78 -5.03
CA PHE A 34 1.04 4.33 -4.49
C PHE A 34 1.49 3.58 -3.22
N ALA A 35 0.57 3.38 -2.26
CA ALA A 35 0.88 2.63 -1.04
C ALA A 35 1.30 1.18 -1.36
N ALA A 36 0.64 0.52 -2.31
CA ALA A 36 1.02 -0.82 -2.74
C ALA A 36 2.42 -0.87 -3.39
N VAL A 37 2.76 0.11 -4.22
CA VAL A 37 4.11 0.23 -4.82
C VAL A 37 5.16 0.38 -3.74
N VAL A 38 4.93 1.23 -2.73
CA VAL A 38 5.85 1.39 -1.60
C VAL A 38 6.00 0.07 -0.84
N MET A 39 4.92 -0.69 -0.63
CA MET A 39 4.99 -2.02 0.00
C MET A 39 5.82 -3.01 -0.81
N PHE A 40 5.71 -3.00 -2.15
CA PHE A 40 6.57 -3.84 -3.00
C PHE A 40 8.03 -3.42 -2.94
N MET A 41 8.32 -2.13 -2.86
CA MET A 41 9.70 -1.64 -2.66
C MET A 41 10.25 -2.11 -1.32
N VAL A 42 9.48 -2.03 -0.24
CA VAL A 42 9.87 -2.55 1.08
C VAL A 42 10.14 -4.06 0.99
N ALA A 43 9.22 -4.83 0.40
CA ALA A 43 9.40 -6.28 0.23
C ALA A 43 10.68 -6.62 -0.56
N GLY A 44 10.97 -5.90 -1.64
CA GLY A 44 12.18 -6.08 -2.44
C GLY A 44 13.45 -5.75 -1.65
N PHE A 45 13.41 -4.68 -0.86
CA PHE A 45 14.55 -4.27 -0.04
C PHE A 45 14.83 -5.27 1.10
N GLU A 46 13.79 -5.74 1.80
CA GLU A 46 13.93 -6.76 2.84
C GLU A 46 14.39 -8.11 2.27
N ALA A 47 13.91 -8.48 1.08
CA ALA A 47 14.39 -9.69 0.40
C ALA A 47 15.87 -9.59 0.01
N LEU A 48 16.31 -8.43 -0.46
CA LEU A 48 17.73 -8.17 -0.75
C LEU A 48 18.57 -8.22 0.52
N SER A 49 18.10 -7.61 1.61
CA SER A 49 18.75 -7.65 2.93
C SER A 49 18.91 -9.09 3.43
N ALA A 50 17.87 -9.91 3.28
CA ALA A 50 17.91 -11.32 3.64
C ALA A 50 18.97 -12.09 2.83
N LEU A 51 19.03 -11.87 1.52
CA LEU A 51 20.03 -12.49 0.65
C LEU A 51 21.45 -12.10 1.05
N LEU A 52 21.69 -10.84 1.36
CA LEU A 52 22.99 -10.33 1.81
C LEU A 52 23.37 -10.92 3.19
N ALA A 53 22.39 -11.08 4.08
CA ALA A 53 22.61 -11.72 5.37
C ALA A 53 23.00 -13.19 5.22
N PHE A 54 22.33 -13.96 4.35
CA PHE A 54 22.67 -15.34 4.06
C PHE A 54 24.02 -15.49 3.34
N ALA A 55 24.40 -14.52 2.50
CA ALA A 55 25.71 -14.50 1.85
C ALA A 55 26.86 -14.18 2.79
N GLY A 56 26.58 -13.89 4.06
CA GLY A 56 27.61 -13.57 5.07
C GLY A 56 28.33 -12.26 4.77
N SER A 57 27.75 -11.37 3.98
CA SER A 57 28.34 -10.09 3.62
C SER A 57 28.36 -9.18 4.85
N GLY A 58 29.57 -8.74 5.26
CA GLY A 58 29.79 -7.90 6.43
C GLY A 58 29.28 -6.45 6.34
N TRP A 59 28.20 -6.21 5.62
CA TRP A 59 27.59 -4.89 5.45
C TRP A 59 27.09 -4.24 6.75
N TRP A 60 26.97 -5.06 7.81
CA TRP A 60 26.47 -4.64 9.12
C TRP A 60 27.58 -4.56 10.18
N VAL A 61 28.81 -4.48 9.75
CA VAL A 61 29.94 -4.23 10.67
C VAL A 61 30.04 -2.72 10.89
N THR A 62 29.95 -2.29 12.15
CA THR A 62 30.23 -0.89 12.49
C THR A 62 31.71 -0.56 12.27
N GLU A 63 32.04 0.70 12.04
CA GLU A 63 33.43 1.19 11.93
C GLU A 63 34.32 0.80 13.17
N THR A 64 33.67 0.53 14.28
CA THR A 64 34.34 0.05 15.52
C THR A 64 34.58 -1.46 15.54
N GLY A 65 34.22 -2.18 14.45
CA GLY A 65 34.40 -3.63 14.37
C GLY A 65 33.44 -4.46 15.22
N ASN A 66 32.49 -3.83 15.90
CA ASN A 66 31.45 -4.53 16.64
C ASN A 66 30.39 -5.05 15.70
N LEU A 67 30.16 -6.36 15.71
CA LEU A 67 29.04 -7.00 15.04
C LEU A 67 27.75 -6.53 15.71
N VAL A 68 26.97 -5.70 15.02
CA VAL A 68 25.65 -5.29 15.51
C VAL A 68 24.71 -6.49 15.58
N TYR A 69 25.01 -7.53 14.78
CA TYR A 69 24.21 -8.76 14.71
C TYR A 69 25.12 -9.98 14.85
N ALA A 70 25.01 -10.65 15.98
CA ALA A 70 25.81 -11.84 16.28
C ALA A 70 25.45 -13.07 15.43
N ASN A 71 24.29 -13.06 14.74
CA ASN A 71 23.81 -14.18 13.95
C ASN A 71 23.13 -13.72 12.65
N PHE A 72 23.90 -13.67 11.57
CA PHE A 72 23.41 -13.27 10.24
C PHE A 72 22.30 -14.17 9.71
N VAL A 73 22.34 -15.47 10.01
CA VAL A 73 21.30 -16.41 9.55
C VAL A 73 19.96 -16.09 10.20
N LEU A 74 19.94 -15.77 11.49
CA LEU A 74 18.73 -15.39 12.21
C LEU A 74 18.11 -14.11 11.59
N TRP A 75 18.94 -13.12 11.33
CA TRP A 75 18.48 -11.87 10.70
C TRP A 75 17.99 -12.10 9.25
N GLY A 76 18.68 -12.91 8.47
CA GLY A 76 18.23 -13.28 7.14
C GLY A 76 16.87 -13.97 7.14
N VAL A 77 16.59 -14.83 8.14
CA VAL A 77 15.27 -15.45 8.30
C VAL A 77 14.21 -14.41 8.68
N ILE A 78 14.50 -13.51 9.59
CA ILE A 78 13.58 -12.44 10.01
C ILE A 78 13.24 -11.55 8.82
N ASP A 79 14.24 -11.06 8.09
CA ASP A 79 14.06 -10.20 6.90
C ASP A 79 13.26 -10.94 5.81
N SER A 80 13.49 -12.25 5.63
CA SER A 80 12.71 -13.07 4.69
C SER A 80 11.23 -13.13 5.05
N ILE A 81 10.92 -13.29 6.32
CA ILE A 81 9.53 -13.31 6.82
C ILE A 81 8.88 -11.95 6.60
N ILE A 82 9.60 -10.88 6.94
CA ILE A 82 9.13 -9.51 6.75
C ILE A 82 8.87 -9.22 5.26
N ALA A 83 9.79 -9.64 4.38
CA ALA A 83 9.63 -9.50 2.93
C ALA A 83 8.37 -10.19 2.41
N LEU A 84 8.09 -11.42 2.87
CA LEU A 84 6.89 -12.17 2.49
C LEU A 84 5.61 -11.48 2.98
N ILE A 85 5.60 -11.00 4.21
CA ILE A 85 4.45 -10.26 4.78
C ILE A 85 4.22 -8.96 3.99
N ALA A 86 5.27 -8.20 3.68
CA ALA A 86 5.19 -6.97 2.92
C ALA A 86 4.70 -7.22 1.48
N LEU A 87 5.18 -8.29 0.83
CA LEU A 87 4.73 -8.70 -0.49
C LEU A 87 3.24 -9.05 -0.50
N TYR A 88 2.81 -9.88 0.44
CA TYR A 88 1.41 -10.27 0.57
C TYR A 88 0.51 -9.06 0.86
N ALA A 89 0.92 -8.18 1.79
CA ALA A 89 0.21 -6.96 2.11
C ALA A 89 0.09 -6.02 0.90
N GLY A 90 1.14 -5.89 0.08
CA GLY A 90 1.11 -5.13 -1.16
C GLY A 90 0.09 -5.67 -2.17
N ILE A 91 0.03 -6.99 -2.34
CA ILE A 91 -0.95 -7.65 -3.21
C ILE A 91 -2.38 -7.45 -2.67
N ASP A 92 -2.58 -7.64 -1.37
CA ASP A 92 -3.88 -7.47 -0.72
C ASP A 92 -4.37 -6.02 -0.81
N LEU A 93 -3.46 -5.06 -0.67
CA LEU A 93 -3.73 -3.64 -0.83
C LEU A 93 -4.21 -3.30 -2.26
N LEU A 94 -3.62 -3.92 -3.30
CA LEU A 94 -4.10 -3.79 -4.68
C LEU A 94 -5.50 -4.37 -4.87
N ARG A 95 -5.90 -5.33 -4.06
CA ARG A 95 -7.25 -5.93 -4.07
C ARG A 95 -8.24 -5.15 -3.21
N GLY A 96 -7.78 -4.13 -2.47
CA GLY A 96 -8.59 -3.35 -1.56
C GLY A 96 -8.83 -4.03 -0.20
N GLY A 97 -7.99 -5.03 0.15
CA GLY A 97 -8.11 -5.79 1.38
C GLY A 97 -7.77 -4.96 2.64
N GLU A 98 -8.43 -5.28 3.74
CA GLU A 98 -8.20 -4.63 5.03
C GLU A 98 -6.88 -5.03 5.66
N PHE A 99 -6.43 -6.27 5.45
CA PHE A 99 -5.15 -6.75 5.96
C PHE A 99 -3.98 -5.94 5.36
N GLY A 100 -3.97 -5.75 4.03
CA GLY A 100 -2.96 -4.94 3.36
C GLY A 100 -2.90 -3.53 3.89
N ARG A 101 -4.07 -2.94 4.18
CA ARG A 101 -4.18 -1.60 4.76
C ARG A 101 -3.61 -1.54 6.17
N ALA A 102 -3.98 -2.48 7.04
CA ALA A 102 -3.46 -2.57 8.40
C ALA A 102 -1.94 -2.77 8.43
N MET A 103 -1.43 -3.68 7.60
CA MET A 103 0.01 -3.93 7.48
C MET A 103 0.76 -2.72 6.93
N ALA A 104 0.22 -2.00 5.94
CA ALA A 104 0.84 -0.80 5.42
C ALA A 104 0.98 0.30 6.50
N TYR A 105 0.00 0.45 7.40
CA TYR A 105 0.13 1.33 8.56
C TYR A 105 1.25 0.87 9.50
N VAL A 106 1.30 -0.41 9.84
CA VAL A 106 2.34 -0.97 10.71
C VAL A 106 3.72 -0.75 10.11
N PHE A 107 3.91 -1.08 8.83
CA PHE A 107 5.20 -0.87 8.15
C PHE A 107 5.58 0.60 8.05
N ALA A 108 4.63 1.50 7.80
CA ALA A 108 4.91 2.92 7.75
C ALA A 108 5.34 3.48 9.12
N ILE A 109 4.68 3.06 10.22
CA ILE A 109 5.03 3.48 11.57
C ILE A 109 6.42 2.94 11.96
N VAL A 110 6.65 1.63 11.77
CA VAL A 110 7.94 1.00 12.06
C VAL A 110 9.05 1.59 11.20
N GLY A 111 8.79 1.82 9.91
CA GLY A 111 9.73 2.45 8.98
C GLY A 111 10.08 3.88 9.38
N ALA A 112 9.12 4.67 9.85
CA ALA A 112 9.37 6.02 10.35
C ALA A 112 10.23 6.00 11.63
N ILE A 113 9.94 5.11 12.56
CA ILE A 113 10.76 4.94 13.79
C ILE A 113 12.18 4.50 13.41
N ARG A 114 12.32 3.50 12.54
CA ARG A 114 13.64 3.05 12.04
C ARG A 114 14.40 4.18 11.36
N GLY A 115 13.70 5.02 10.57
CA GLY A 115 14.27 6.20 9.93
C GLY A 115 14.90 7.17 10.94
N LEU A 116 14.29 7.37 12.12
CA LEU A 116 14.85 8.22 13.18
C LEU A 116 16.21 7.69 13.69
N PHE A 117 16.36 6.38 13.80
CA PHE A 117 17.63 5.77 14.23
C PHE A 117 18.73 5.85 13.18
N VAL A 118 18.38 6.03 11.90
CA VAL A 118 19.33 6.16 10.78
C VAL A 118 19.83 7.59 10.60
N ILE A 119 19.17 8.60 11.19
CA ILE A 119 19.56 10.01 11.04
C ILE A 119 21.06 10.26 11.30
N PRO A 120 21.69 9.73 12.36
CA PRO A 120 23.12 9.99 12.62
C PRO A 120 24.05 9.44 11.54
N ALA A 121 23.66 8.34 10.89
CA ALA A 121 24.49 7.67 9.88
C ALA A 121 24.25 8.20 8.47
N ALA A 122 22.98 8.49 8.12
CA ALA A 122 22.56 8.91 6.77
C ALA A 122 21.37 9.87 6.85
N PRO A 123 21.57 11.15 7.19
CA PRO A 123 20.48 12.09 7.47
C PRO A 123 19.56 12.32 6.26
N VAL A 124 20.12 12.41 5.06
CA VAL A 124 19.33 12.62 3.83
C VAL A 124 18.42 11.43 3.55
N LEU A 125 18.96 10.21 3.66
CA LEU A 125 18.20 8.99 3.46
C LEU A 125 17.09 8.85 4.51
N ALA A 126 17.39 9.14 5.77
CA ALA A 126 16.43 9.09 6.87
C ALA A 126 15.24 10.03 6.62
N VAL A 127 15.48 11.27 6.21
CA VAL A 127 14.43 12.24 5.88
C VAL A 127 13.55 11.73 4.72
N VAL A 128 14.14 11.17 3.68
CA VAL A 128 13.39 10.60 2.55
C VAL A 128 12.50 9.44 3.01
N VAL A 129 13.04 8.52 3.81
CA VAL A 129 12.27 7.37 4.33
C VAL A 129 11.11 7.85 5.22
N ILE A 130 11.35 8.77 6.12
CA ILE A 130 10.30 9.32 7.00
C ILE A 130 9.22 10.01 6.18
N ALA A 131 9.60 10.82 5.18
CA ALA A 131 8.65 11.49 4.30
C ALA A 131 7.78 10.48 3.52
N LEU A 132 8.37 9.42 2.99
CA LEU A 132 7.62 8.34 2.32
C LEU A 132 6.65 7.65 3.28
N CYS A 133 7.06 7.35 4.50
CA CYS A 133 6.20 6.75 5.52
C CYS A 133 4.99 7.65 5.84
N VAL A 134 5.23 8.96 6.01
CA VAL A 134 4.16 9.94 6.25
C VAL A 134 3.21 10.02 5.06
N MET A 135 3.72 10.00 3.83
CA MET A 135 2.89 9.98 2.62
C MET A 135 2.03 8.72 2.52
N VAL A 136 2.56 7.56 2.89
CA VAL A 136 1.79 6.31 2.92
C VAL A 136 0.67 6.39 3.95
N ILE A 137 0.96 6.85 5.17
CA ILE A 137 -0.06 7.05 6.22
C ILE A 137 -1.15 8.01 5.73
N TYR A 138 -0.76 9.12 5.13
CA TYR A 138 -1.71 10.10 4.59
C TYR A 138 -2.59 9.51 3.48
N ALA A 139 -1.97 8.76 2.56
CA ALA A 139 -2.69 8.11 1.46
C ALA A 139 -3.74 7.11 1.95
N LEU A 140 -3.40 6.34 2.98
CA LEU A 140 -4.30 5.35 3.59
C LEU A 140 -5.43 6.02 4.40
N ALA A 141 -5.11 7.05 5.19
CA ALA A 141 -6.09 7.79 5.99
C ALA A 141 -7.15 8.45 5.11
N LYS A 142 -6.72 9.13 4.04
CA LYS A 142 -7.65 9.80 3.12
C LYS A 142 -8.61 8.82 2.42
N HIS A 143 -8.19 7.58 2.19
CA HIS A 143 -9.05 6.59 1.55
C HIS A 143 -10.15 6.05 2.50
N SER A 144 -9.89 6.00 3.81
CA SER A 144 -10.88 5.55 4.79
C SER A 144 -12.08 6.49 4.92
N ASP A 145 -11.87 7.79 4.74
CA ASP A 145 -12.94 8.78 4.85
C ASP A 145 -13.96 8.67 3.71
N TYR A 146 -13.53 8.30 2.50
CA TYR A 146 -14.43 8.11 1.36
C TYR A 146 -15.31 6.87 1.47
N SER A 147 -14.87 5.83 2.19
CA SER A 147 -15.66 4.60 2.35
C SER A 147 -16.73 4.70 3.44
N GLN A 148 -16.66 5.71 4.31
CA GLN A 148 -17.66 5.93 5.38
C GLN A 148 -18.77 6.91 4.97
N SER A 149 -18.58 7.65 3.89
CA SER A 149 -19.54 8.67 3.40
C SER A 149 -20.40 8.19 2.23
N ALA A 150 -20.28 6.93 1.81
CA ALA A 150 -21.09 6.28 0.78
C ALA A 150 -22.07 5.27 1.38
#